data_803863da50110ef8710d8bfca812eb86
#
_entry.id   803863da50110ef8710d8bfca812eb86
#
_cell.length_a   1.000
_cell.length_b   1.000
_cell.length_c   1.000
_cell.angle_alpha   90.00
_cell.angle_beta   90.00
_cell.angle_gamma   90.00
#
_symmetry.space_group_name_H-M   'P 1'
#
loop_
_entity.id
_entity.type
_entity.pdbx_description
1 polymer ?
#
loop_
_entity_poly.entity_id
_entity_poly.type
_entity_poly.pdbx_seq_one_letter_code
_entity_poly.pdbx_strand_id
1 'polypeptide(L)'
;LIKKNVQNSIHILSEKNTELNNLNIKALPTSYPYYKTTFSLLINDDKGNTIFHEGHRVNFKYLIKNNIKAKVVILTAEESKLFGFIQLGMNYKNTLKAAKILGSNQLFITGNNPDQTQGFIKNFLITKSFDIDDLAKEVNVYSNEGDFYDF
;
A
#
# COMPACT_ATOMS: atom_id res chain seq x y z
N LEU A 1 -11.80 18.68 18.13
CA LEU A 1 -12.70 17.63 18.66
C LEU A 1 -11.98 16.28 18.81
N ILE A 2 -11.04 15.92 17.95
CA ILE A 2 -10.31 14.63 18.00
C ILE A 2 -9.37 14.56 19.23
N LYS A 3 -8.78 15.68 19.66
CA LYS A 3 -7.83 15.70 20.79
C LYS A 3 -8.42 15.35 22.15
N LYS A 4 -9.75 15.40 22.34
CA LYS A 4 -10.35 15.19 23.68
C LYS A 4 -10.60 13.73 24.04
N ASN A 5 -10.58 12.79 23.08
CA ASN A 5 -10.94 11.38 23.31
C ASN A 5 -9.80 10.39 23.00
N VAL A 6 -8.62 10.84 22.62
CA VAL A 6 -7.47 9.95 22.34
C VAL A 6 -6.65 9.85 23.61
N GLN A 7 -6.75 8.73 24.31
CA GLN A 7 -5.92 8.42 25.48
C GLN A 7 -4.47 8.06 25.13
N ASN A 8 -4.17 7.84 23.84
CA ASN A 8 -2.85 7.45 23.34
C ASN A 8 -2.08 8.63 22.77
N SER A 9 -0.77 8.55 22.78
CA SER A 9 0.10 9.53 22.15
C SER A 9 -0.14 9.62 20.64
N ILE A 10 -0.13 10.86 20.10
CA ILE A 10 -0.22 11.10 18.66
C ILE A 10 1.21 11.16 18.13
N HIS A 11 1.55 10.26 17.21
CA HIS A 11 2.84 10.24 16.51
C HIS A 11 2.69 10.85 15.12
N ILE A 12 3.57 11.79 14.77
CA ILE A 12 3.63 12.38 13.44
C ILE A 12 4.67 11.59 12.65
N LEU A 13 4.21 10.87 11.63
CA LEU A 13 5.09 10.15 10.71
C LEU A 13 5.77 11.14 9.76
N SER A 14 7.05 10.93 9.53
CA SER A 14 7.86 11.71 8.59
C SER A 14 8.74 10.78 7.77
N GLU A 15 9.49 11.31 6.80
CA GLU A 15 10.52 10.52 6.08
C GLU A 15 11.66 10.08 7.01
N LYS A 16 11.74 10.64 8.22
CA LYS A 16 12.61 10.13 9.30
C LYS A 16 11.95 8.92 9.94
N ASN A 17 12.78 8.02 10.45
CA ASN A 17 12.31 6.87 11.20
C ASN A 17 11.58 7.33 12.47
N THR A 18 10.42 6.74 12.72
CA THR A 18 9.66 6.90 13.95
C THR A 18 9.69 5.56 14.69
N GLU A 19 10.21 5.56 15.90
CA GLU A 19 10.21 4.38 16.76
C GLU A 19 8.91 4.35 17.58
N LEU A 20 8.22 3.23 17.53
CA LEU A 20 7.02 2.97 18.31
C LEU A 20 7.10 1.57 18.90
N ASN A 21 7.35 1.49 20.20
CA ASN A 21 7.69 0.23 20.88
C ASN A 21 8.88 -0.45 20.18
N ASN A 22 8.71 -1.69 19.69
CA ASN A 22 9.75 -2.46 18.99
C ASN A 22 9.64 -2.33 17.46
N LEU A 23 8.88 -1.33 16.96
CA LEU A 23 8.69 -1.09 15.54
C LEU A 23 9.41 0.18 15.11
N ASN A 24 10.12 0.11 14.01
CA ASN A 24 10.67 1.25 13.30
C ASN A 24 9.81 1.54 12.07
N ILE A 25 9.13 2.69 12.06
CA ILE A 25 8.18 3.05 11.01
C ILE A 25 8.76 4.22 10.22
N LYS A 26 8.87 4.05 8.91
CA LYS A 26 9.34 5.07 7.98
C LYS A 26 8.25 5.41 6.97
N ALA A 27 7.91 6.69 6.87
CA ALA A 27 7.05 7.20 5.80
C ALA A 27 7.87 7.38 4.52
N LEU A 28 7.37 6.82 3.41
CA LEU A 28 8.01 6.89 2.10
C LEU A 28 7.13 7.69 1.14
N PRO A 29 7.72 8.48 0.22
CA PRO A 29 6.95 9.27 -0.71
C PRO A 29 6.18 8.39 -1.70
N THR A 30 4.94 8.78 -1.98
CA THR A 30 4.09 8.15 -3.00
C THR A 30 4.29 8.78 -4.38
N SER A 31 3.60 8.26 -5.39
CA SER A 31 3.57 8.84 -6.74
C SER A 31 2.40 9.81 -6.93
N TYR A 32 2.46 10.59 -8.03
CA TYR A 32 1.32 11.40 -8.47
C TYR A 32 0.04 10.55 -8.62
N PRO A 33 -1.12 11.06 -8.18
CA PRO A 33 -1.39 12.40 -7.68
C PRO A 33 -1.15 12.60 -6.17
N TYR A 34 -0.73 11.58 -5.44
CA TYR A 34 -0.73 11.51 -3.97
C TYR A 34 0.56 11.99 -3.29
N TYR A 35 1.59 12.36 -4.03
CA TYR A 35 2.93 12.66 -3.52
C TYR A 35 3.04 13.72 -2.43
N LYS A 36 1.96 14.52 -2.23
CA LYS A 36 1.88 15.55 -1.17
C LYS A 36 0.88 15.23 -0.07
N THR A 37 0.06 14.21 -0.25
CA THR A 37 -1.12 13.98 0.61
C THR A 37 -1.09 12.65 1.33
N THR A 38 -0.33 11.68 0.82
CA THR A 38 -0.23 10.34 1.42
C THR A 38 1.22 9.86 1.45
N PHE A 39 1.47 8.85 2.27
CA PHE A 39 2.74 8.15 2.35
C PHE A 39 2.52 6.66 2.21
N SER A 40 3.50 5.96 1.63
CA SER A 40 3.66 4.52 1.87
C SER A 40 4.40 4.34 3.19
N LEU A 41 4.20 3.22 3.86
CA LEU A 41 4.87 2.91 5.11
C LEU A 41 5.82 1.73 4.93
N LEU A 42 7.03 1.85 5.46
CA LEU A 42 7.94 0.75 5.67
C LEU A 42 8.04 0.52 7.17
N ILE A 43 7.65 -0.65 7.63
CA ILE A 43 7.59 -1.04 9.04
C ILE A 43 8.59 -2.16 9.25
N ASN A 44 9.50 -1.98 10.20
CA ASN A 44 10.50 -2.98 10.55
C ASN A 44 10.34 -3.30 12.03
N ASP A 45 10.44 -4.57 12.40
CA ASP A 45 10.57 -4.99 13.80
C ASP A 45 12.05 -5.16 14.21
N ASP A 46 12.26 -5.46 15.47
CA ASP A 46 13.59 -5.73 16.06
C ASP A 46 14.21 -7.05 15.58
N LYS A 47 13.43 -7.95 14.98
CA LYS A 47 13.88 -9.23 14.40
C LYS A 47 14.27 -9.11 12.93
N GLY A 48 14.15 -7.92 12.33
CA GLY A 48 14.46 -7.68 10.93
C GLY A 48 13.34 -8.09 9.97
N ASN A 49 12.12 -8.32 10.45
CA ASN A 49 10.97 -8.49 9.57
C ASN A 49 10.53 -7.14 9.04
N THR A 50 10.13 -7.12 7.77
CA THR A 50 9.80 -5.89 7.07
C THR A 50 8.45 -6.00 6.38
N ILE A 51 7.60 -5.00 6.60
CA ILE A 51 6.30 -4.85 5.94
C ILE A 51 6.31 -3.54 5.16
N PHE A 52 5.90 -3.60 3.91
CA PHE A 52 5.60 -2.40 3.12
C PHE A 52 4.10 -2.27 2.93
N HIS A 53 3.55 -1.10 3.26
CA HIS A 53 2.14 -0.77 3.03
C HIS A 53 2.06 0.43 2.08
N GLU A 54 1.33 0.29 0.98
CA GLU A 54 1.19 1.39 0.03
C GLU A 54 0.25 2.49 0.54
N GLY A 55 0.51 3.73 0.07
CA GLY A 55 -0.37 4.87 0.25
C GLY A 55 -1.05 5.25 -1.07
N HIS A 56 -1.88 4.38 -1.64
CA HIS A 56 -2.58 4.44 -2.94
C HIS A 56 -1.71 4.24 -4.18
N ARG A 57 -0.49 4.76 -4.23
CA ARG A 57 0.40 4.58 -5.40
C ARG A 57 1.87 4.52 -5.01
N VAL A 58 2.52 3.46 -5.43
CA VAL A 58 3.94 3.21 -5.16
C VAL A 58 4.83 4.13 -5.99
N ASN A 59 5.82 4.72 -5.34
CA ASN A 59 6.89 5.46 -6.02
C ASN A 59 8.03 4.53 -6.41
N PHE A 60 7.93 3.90 -7.56
CA PHE A 60 8.93 2.94 -8.05
C PHE A 60 10.35 3.50 -8.13
N LYS A 61 10.48 4.78 -8.58
CA LYS A 61 11.80 5.42 -8.67
C LYS A 61 12.45 5.53 -7.31
N TYR A 62 11.67 5.88 -6.28
CA TYR A 62 12.16 5.97 -4.91
C TYR A 62 12.56 4.59 -4.37
N LEU A 63 11.71 3.57 -4.55
CA LEU A 63 12.00 2.21 -4.10
C LEU A 63 13.30 1.67 -4.70
N ILE A 64 13.48 1.82 -6.01
CA ILE A 64 14.67 1.35 -6.72
C ILE A 64 15.92 2.12 -6.27
N LYS A 65 15.85 3.47 -6.26
CA LYS A 65 16.98 4.33 -5.89
C LYS A 65 17.49 4.04 -4.48
N ASN A 66 16.59 3.75 -3.55
CA ASN A 66 16.93 3.51 -2.14
C ASN A 66 17.04 2.02 -1.78
N ASN A 67 16.95 1.13 -2.77
CA ASN A 67 16.99 -0.33 -2.60
C ASN A 67 16.03 -0.83 -1.49
N ILE A 68 14.80 -0.30 -1.47
CA ILE A 68 13.81 -0.68 -0.46
C ILE A 68 13.35 -2.12 -0.70
N LYS A 69 13.37 -2.93 0.35
CA LYS A 69 12.93 -4.32 0.37
C LYS A 69 11.92 -4.55 1.47
N ALA A 70 11.05 -5.54 1.30
CA ALA A 70 10.09 -5.95 2.32
C ALA A 70 9.78 -7.44 2.19
N LYS A 71 9.61 -8.13 3.31
CA LYS A 71 9.18 -9.54 3.33
C LYS A 71 7.71 -9.67 2.95
N VAL A 72 6.89 -8.78 3.48
CA VAL A 72 5.45 -8.74 3.25
C VAL A 72 5.08 -7.40 2.61
N VAL A 73 4.19 -7.42 1.64
CA VAL A 73 3.74 -6.24 0.92
C VAL A 73 2.21 -6.17 0.98
N ILE A 74 1.68 -5.02 1.38
CA ILE A 74 0.24 -4.74 1.42
C ILE A 74 -0.06 -3.70 0.34
N LEU A 75 -0.82 -4.08 -0.67
CA LEU A 75 -1.15 -3.24 -1.83
C LEU A 75 -2.65 -3.27 -2.13
N THR A 76 -3.14 -2.20 -2.73
CA THR A 76 -4.47 -2.22 -3.36
C THR A 76 -4.41 -2.98 -4.69
N ALA A 77 -5.50 -3.66 -5.01
CA ALA A 77 -5.67 -4.43 -6.25
C ALA A 77 -6.83 -3.91 -7.09
N GLU A 78 -6.97 -2.60 -7.17
CA GLU A 78 -8.04 -1.96 -7.92
C GLU A 78 -7.46 -0.95 -8.89
N GLU A 79 -7.68 -1.17 -10.20
CA GLU A 79 -7.39 -0.16 -11.18
C GLU A 79 -8.46 0.91 -11.15
N SER A 80 -8.15 2.08 -10.60
CA SER A 80 -9.04 3.24 -10.59
C SER A 80 -8.42 4.40 -11.37
N LYS A 81 -9.23 5.00 -12.26
CA LYS A 81 -8.84 6.15 -13.08
C LYS A 81 -9.89 7.25 -12.96
N LEU A 82 -9.46 8.46 -12.67
CA LEU A 82 -10.30 9.63 -12.71
C LEU A 82 -10.29 10.19 -14.15
N PHE A 83 -11.48 10.46 -14.70
CA PHE A 83 -11.69 10.90 -16.08
C PHE A 83 -11.06 9.97 -17.13
N GLY A 84 -10.82 8.71 -16.80
CA GLY A 84 -10.23 7.73 -17.70
C GLY A 84 -8.71 7.81 -17.90
N PHE A 85 -8.03 8.86 -17.46
CA PHE A 85 -6.59 9.06 -17.69
C PHE A 85 -5.75 9.27 -16.43
N ILE A 86 -6.29 9.85 -15.34
CA ILE A 86 -5.54 10.02 -14.09
C ILE A 86 -5.61 8.72 -13.29
N GLN A 87 -4.52 7.97 -13.25
CA GLN A 87 -4.44 6.74 -12.49
C GLN A 87 -4.44 7.04 -10.98
N LEU A 88 -5.43 6.54 -10.25
CA LEU A 88 -5.56 6.69 -8.81
C LEU A 88 -5.09 5.44 -8.04
N GLY A 89 -5.49 4.26 -8.46
CA GLY A 89 -5.11 2.99 -7.82
C GLY A 89 -3.98 2.26 -8.54
N MET A 90 -3.66 1.08 -8.06
CA MET A 90 -2.64 0.20 -8.64
C MET A 90 -3.31 -0.79 -9.60
N ASN A 91 -2.90 -0.82 -10.85
CA ASN A 91 -3.32 -1.89 -11.77
C ASN A 91 -2.50 -3.15 -11.56
N TYR A 92 -2.94 -4.27 -12.14
CA TYR A 92 -2.29 -5.58 -12.07
C TYR A 92 -0.77 -5.51 -12.30
N LYS A 93 -0.34 -4.90 -13.42
CA LYS A 93 1.08 -4.80 -13.78
C LYS A 93 1.89 -4.03 -12.74
N ASN A 94 1.34 -2.96 -12.20
CA ASN A 94 2.01 -2.14 -11.19
C ASN A 94 2.06 -2.84 -9.84
N THR A 95 1.00 -3.57 -9.45
CA THR A 95 0.97 -4.38 -8.23
C THR A 95 2.04 -5.45 -8.25
N LEU A 96 2.09 -6.24 -9.32
CA LEU A 96 3.13 -7.26 -9.50
C LEU A 96 4.54 -6.67 -9.58
N LYS A 97 4.70 -5.55 -10.28
CA LYS A 97 5.98 -4.82 -10.35
C LYS A 97 6.43 -4.33 -8.97
N ALA A 98 5.51 -3.85 -8.13
CA ALA A 98 5.84 -3.42 -6.78
C ALA A 98 6.35 -4.59 -5.93
N ALA A 99 5.65 -5.73 -5.93
CA ALA A 99 6.08 -6.93 -5.23
C ALA A 99 7.49 -7.38 -5.67
N LYS A 100 7.74 -7.43 -6.99
CA LYS A 100 9.04 -7.81 -7.55
C LYS A 100 10.17 -6.83 -7.18
N ILE A 101 9.94 -5.52 -7.21
CA ILE A 101 10.94 -4.52 -6.79
C ILE A 101 11.24 -4.65 -5.30
N LEU A 102 10.22 -4.83 -4.48
CA LEU A 102 10.36 -5.01 -3.03
C LEU A 102 11.00 -6.36 -2.67
N GLY A 103 11.06 -7.30 -3.63
CA GLY A 103 11.62 -8.64 -3.42
C GLY A 103 10.74 -9.54 -2.56
N SER A 104 9.45 -9.25 -2.50
CA SER A 104 8.48 -10.03 -1.74
C SER A 104 7.73 -11.01 -2.64
N ASN A 105 7.48 -12.19 -2.09
CA ASN A 105 6.54 -13.17 -2.63
C ASN A 105 5.29 -13.33 -1.75
N GLN A 106 5.11 -12.46 -0.74
CA GLN A 106 3.95 -12.43 0.16
C GLN A 106 3.18 -11.12 -0.06
N LEU A 107 2.01 -11.21 -0.68
CA LEU A 107 1.21 -10.07 -1.10
C LEU A 107 -0.17 -10.09 -0.44
N PHE A 108 -0.42 -9.14 0.46
CA PHE A 108 -1.74 -8.88 0.99
C PHE A 108 -2.47 -7.87 0.11
N ILE A 109 -3.68 -8.21 -0.31
CA ILE A 109 -4.51 -7.37 -1.15
C ILE A 109 -5.56 -6.65 -0.30
N THR A 110 -5.64 -5.34 -0.51
CA THR A 110 -6.68 -4.50 0.07
C THR A 110 -7.44 -3.76 -1.02
N GLY A 111 -8.73 -3.47 -0.80
CA GLY A 111 -9.50 -2.55 -1.64
C GLY A 111 -9.79 -3.05 -3.07
N ASN A 112 -10.00 -4.36 -3.27
CA ASN A 112 -10.42 -4.90 -4.57
C ASN A 112 -11.96 -5.01 -4.67
N ASN A 113 -12.66 -3.93 -4.34
CA ASN A 113 -14.13 -3.88 -4.42
C ASN A 113 -14.61 -2.54 -5.00
N PRO A 114 -14.66 -2.40 -6.34
CA PRO A 114 -15.07 -1.17 -7.01
C PRO A 114 -16.52 -0.76 -6.74
N ASP A 115 -17.38 -1.69 -6.35
CA ASP A 115 -18.80 -1.41 -6.11
C ASP A 115 -19.03 -0.59 -4.84
N GLN A 116 -18.08 -0.56 -3.93
CA GLN A 116 -18.15 0.24 -2.70
C GLN A 116 -17.88 1.73 -2.91
N THR A 117 -17.43 2.14 -4.09
CA THR A 117 -17.18 3.55 -4.38
C THR A 117 -18.50 4.33 -4.39
N GLN A 118 -18.60 5.37 -3.54
CA GLN A 118 -19.78 6.21 -3.39
C GLN A 118 -19.49 7.69 -3.58
N GLY A 119 -20.54 8.48 -3.75
CA GLY A 119 -20.45 9.94 -3.84
C GLY A 119 -20.33 10.48 -5.28
N PHE A 120 -20.27 11.81 -5.41
CA PHE A 120 -20.28 12.51 -6.70
C PHE A 120 -19.11 12.10 -7.62
N ILE A 121 -17.95 11.84 -7.04
CA ILE A 121 -16.73 11.45 -7.79
C ILE A 121 -16.91 10.11 -8.50
N LYS A 122 -17.80 9.23 -8.03
CA LYS A 122 -18.10 7.93 -8.65
C LYS A 122 -18.41 8.07 -10.15
N ASN A 123 -19.12 9.13 -10.54
CA ASN A 123 -19.51 9.37 -11.95
C ASN A 123 -18.32 9.63 -12.88
N PHE A 124 -17.18 9.98 -12.33
CA PHE A 124 -15.95 10.30 -13.08
C PHE A 124 -14.87 9.25 -12.89
N LEU A 125 -15.13 8.23 -12.05
CA LEU A 125 -14.21 7.14 -11.81
C LEU A 125 -14.52 5.96 -12.73
N ILE A 126 -13.48 5.48 -13.39
CA ILE A 126 -13.48 4.17 -14.06
C ILE A 126 -12.68 3.24 -13.15
N THR A 127 -13.37 2.26 -12.55
CA THR A 127 -12.77 1.27 -11.67
C THR A 127 -12.84 -0.10 -12.30
N LYS A 128 -11.78 -0.89 -12.14
CA LYS A 128 -11.72 -2.30 -12.54
C LYS A 128 -11.01 -3.10 -11.47
N SER A 129 -11.67 -4.12 -10.97
CA SER A 129 -10.98 -5.21 -10.29
C SER A 129 -10.15 -6.00 -11.30
N PHE A 130 -9.14 -6.71 -10.84
CA PHE A 130 -8.45 -7.70 -11.64
C PHE A 130 -8.48 -9.05 -10.96
N ASP A 131 -8.29 -10.10 -11.74
CA ASP A 131 -8.33 -11.46 -11.25
C ASP A 131 -7.16 -11.70 -10.28
N ILE A 132 -7.52 -12.01 -9.04
CA ILE A 132 -6.55 -12.30 -7.98
C ILE A 132 -5.85 -13.63 -8.26
N ASP A 133 -6.53 -14.58 -8.89
CA ASP A 133 -5.96 -15.88 -9.25
C ASP A 133 -4.80 -15.73 -10.25
N ASP A 134 -4.84 -14.72 -11.10
CA ASP A 134 -3.71 -14.42 -11.98
C ASP A 134 -2.50 -13.90 -11.21
N LEU A 135 -2.70 -13.10 -10.15
CA LEU A 135 -1.61 -12.72 -9.24
C LEU A 135 -1.05 -13.90 -8.48
N ALA A 136 -1.90 -14.80 -8.03
CA ALA A 136 -1.52 -15.97 -7.23
C ALA A 136 -0.61 -16.95 -8.00
N LYS A 137 -0.57 -16.88 -9.33
CA LYS A 137 0.40 -17.62 -10.15
C LYS A 137 1.84 -17.12 -10.03
N GLU A 138 2.01 -15.86 -9.59
CA GLU A 138 3.31 -15.20 -9.55
C GLU A 138 3.84 -14.96 -8.12
N VAL A 139 2.93 -14.80 -7.16
CA VAL A 139 3.22 -14.51 -5.74
C VAL A 139 2.18 -15.17 -4.85
N ASN A 140 2.50 -15.39 -3.57
CA ASN A 140 1.50 -15.84 -2.60
C ASN A 140 0.56 -14.67 -2.27
N VAL A 141 -0.72 -14.83 -2.55
CA VAL A 141 -1.73 -13.78 -2.37
C VAL A 141 -2.62 -14.09 -1.18
N TYR A 142 -2.81 -13.08 -0.33
CA TYR A 142 -3.69 -13.07 0.83
C TYR A 142 -4.77 -12.01 0.59
N SER A 143 -6.00 -12.44 0.38
CA SER A 143 -7.09 -11.54 -0.04
C SER A 143 -8.37 -11.72 0.76
N ASN A 144 -8.43 -12.72 1.65
CA ASN A 144 -9.60 -13.01 2.44
C ASN A 144 -9.50 -12.37 3.82
N GLU A 145 -10.64 -12.07 4.42
CA GLU A 145 -10.71 -11.66 5.82
C GLU A 145 -10.22 -12.82 6.70
N GLY A 146 -9.27 -12.51 7.59
CA GLY A 146 -8.65 -13.49 8.48
C GLY A 146 -7.38 -14.16 7.93
N ASP A 147 -6.99 -13.89 6.69
CA ASP A 147 -5.69 -14.34 6.17
C ASP A 147 -4.56 -13.76 7.04
N PHE A 148 -3.56 -14.57 7.35
CA PHE A 148 -2.40 -14.17 8.13
C PHE A 148 -1.10 -14.78 7.59
N TYR A 149 0.03 -14.19 7.96
CA TYR A 149 1.36 -14.66 7.65
C TYR A 149 2.24 -14.57 8.91
N ASP A 150 2.86 -15.66 9.27
CA ASP A 150 3.86 -15.74 10.36
C ASP A 150 5.27 -15.49 9.80
N PHE A 151 6.02 -14.59 10.45
CA PHE A 151 7.38 -14.22 10.06
C PHE A 151 8.45 -15.23 10.48
#